data_c39b98eb848f00c25df57090947cd2f2
#
_entry.id   c39b98eb848f00c25df57090947cd2f2
#
_cell.length_a   1.000
_cell.length_b   1.000
_cell.length_c   1.000
_cell.angle_alpha   90.00
_cell.angle_beta   90.00
_cell.angle_gamma   90.00
#
_symmetry.space_group_name_H-M   'P 1'
#
loop_
_entity.id
_entity.type
_entity.pdbx_description
1 polymer ?
#
loop_
_entity_poly.entity_id
_entity_poly.type
_entity_poly.pdbx_seq_one_letter_code
_entity_poly.pdbx_strand_id
1 'polypeptide(L)'
;MKKILIIEDDEFLRQLISKKMSSEGFSVTSAIDGSDGLEKVKNTMPDLVLLDLLLPTIDGFDVLSAIKADKATASIPVIILSNLGQQEEISKGMNLGAVDFLVKAQLTPEEIVEKVKNLLK
;
A
#
# COMPACT_ATOMS: atom_id res chain seq x y z
N MET A 1 13.97 11.37 5.48
CA MET A 1 13.58 10.46 4.40
C MET A 1 12.11 10.11 4.51
N LYS A 2 11.47 9.88 3.37
CA LYS A 2 10.06 9.51 3.35
C LYS A 2 9.87 8.08 3.84
N LYS A 3 8.77 7.85 4.57
CA LYS A 3 8.42 6.55 5.14
C LYS A 3 7.36 5.86 4.30
N ILE A 4 7.62 4.62 3.91
CA ILE A 4 6.69 3.79 3.15
C ILE A 4 6.31 2.58 4.00
N LEU A 5 5.02 2.29 4.08
CA LEU A 5 4.53 1.05 4.68
C LEU A 5 3.99 0.16 3.56
N ILE A 6 4.48 -1.08 3.50
CA ILE A 6 4.02 -2.07 2.53
C ILE A 6 3.21 -3.13 3.28
N ILE A 7 1.94 -3.29 2.91
CA ILE A 7 1.07 -4.32 3.49
C ILE A 7 0.83 -5.37 2.42
N GLU A 8 1.52 -6.50 2.55
CA GLU A 8 1.58 -7.54 1.53
C GLU A 8 1.92 -8.89 2.17
N ASP A 9 1.12 -9.92 1.96
CA ASP A 9 1.38 -11.24 2.54
C ASP A 9 2.32 -12.10 1.70
N ASP A 10 2.50 -11.82 0.41
CA ASP A 10 3.48 -12.51 -0.43
C ASP A 10 4.89 -12.09 0.00
N GLU A 11 5.61 -13.00 0.64
CA GLU A 11 6.93 -12.71 1.19
C GLU A 11 7.93 -12.28 0.12
N PHE A 12 7.95 -12.97 -1.01
CA PHE A 12 8.89 -12.67 -2.08
C PHE A 12 8.67 -11.25 -2.64
N LEU A 13 7.45 -10.93 -2.96
CA LEU A 13 7.11 -9.61 -3.52
C LEU A 13 7.35 -8.50 -2.49
N ARG A 14 6.95 -8.75 -1.23
CA ARG A 14 7.15 -7.77 -0.15
C ARG A 14 8.62 -7.45 0.03
N GLN A 15 9.48 -8.47 0.06
CA GLN A 15 10.92 -8.27 0.24
C GLN A 15 11.54 -7.59 -0.97
N LEU A 16 11.12 -7.95 -2.18
CA LEU A 16 11.66 -7.38 -3.40
C LEU A 16 11.34 -5.88 -3.48
N ILE A 17 10.08 -5.51 -3.26
CA ILE A 17 9.67 -4.10 -3.30
C ILE A 17 10.33 -3.32 -2.17
N SER A 18 10.38 -3.89 -0.96
CA SER A 18 11.03 -3.24 0.20
C SER A 18 12.48 -2.91 -0.10
N LYS A 19 13.20 -3.86 -0.69
CA LYS A 19 14.61 -3.67 -1.02
C LYS A 19 14.79 -2.57 -2.07
N LYS A 20 13.96 -2.58 -3.11
CA LYS A 20 14.04 -1.56 -4.15
C LYS A 20 13.70 -0.16 -3.62
N MET A 21 12.68 -0.05 -2.77
CA MET A 21 12.33 1.22 -2.13
C MET A 21 13.46 1.72 -1.25
N SER A 22 14.04 0.83 -0.43
CA SER A 22 15.17 1.20 0.44
C SER A 22 16.36 1.70 -0.36
N SER A 23 16.65 1.09 -1.51
CA SER A 23 17.75 1.53 -2.36
C SER A 23 17.52 2.91 -2.97
N GLU A 24 16.26 3.34 -3.05
CA GLU A 24 15.90 4.69 -3.54
C GLU A 24 15.87 5.73 -2.42
N GLY A 25 16.25 5.36 -1.20
CA GLY A 25 16.35 6.31 -0.10
C GLY A 25 15.12 6.39 0.81
N PHE A 26 14.12 5.51 0.60
CA PHE A 26 12.94 5.47 1.46
C PHE A 26 13.22 4.66 2.73
N SER A 27 12.56 5.05 3.81
CA SER A 27 12.50 4.25 5.04
C SER A 27 11.31 3.32 4.94
N VAL A 28 11.54 2.01 4.89
CA VAL A 28 10.49 1.04 4.60
C VAL A 28 10.16 0.19 5.82
N THR A 29 8.86 0.09 6.11
CA THR A 29 8.31 -0.85 7.10
C THR A 29 7.36 -1.75 6.34
N SER A 30 7.21 -3.00 6.76
CA SER A 30 6.28 -3.91 6.10
C SER A 30 5.39 -4.62 7.10
N ALA A 31 4.22 -5.05 6.62
CA ALA A 31 3.24 -5.81 7.38
C ALA A 31 2.77 -6.99 6.52
N ILE A 32 2.42 -8.09 7.18
CA ILE A 32 2.09 -9.34 6.49
C ILE A 32 0.58 -9.59 6.39
N ASP A 33 -0.22 -8.83 7.12
CA ASP A 33 -1.68 -8.97 7.09
C ASP A 33 -2.35 -7.64 7.43
N GLY A 34 -3.69 -7.61 7.33
CA GLY A 34 -4.45 -6.37 7.52
C GLY A 34 -4.37 -5.83 8.94
N SER A 35 -4.42 -6.69 9.95
CA SER A 35 -4.37 -6.30 11.35
C SER A 35 -3.02 -5.66 11.70
N ASP A 36 -1.93 -6.31 11.31
CA ASP A 36 -0.57 -5.80 11.48
C ASP A 36 -0.39 -4.48 10.72
N GLY A 37 -0.96 -4.42 9.51
CA GLY A 37 -0.89 -3.21 8.69
C GLY A 37 -1.55 -2.01 9.37
N LEU A 38 -2.75 -2.18 9.91
CA LEU A 38 -3.44 -1.07 10.60
C LEU A 38 -2.69 -0.61 11.84
N GLU A 39 -2.14 -1.55 12.60
CA GLU A 39 -1.33 -1.20 13.76
C GLU A 39 -0.12 -0.36 13.36
N LYS A 40 0.58 -0.78 12.30
CA LYS A 40 1.78 -0.07 11.84
C LYS A 40 1.47 1.28 11.22
N VAL A 41 0.32 1.44 10.55
CA VAL A 41 -0.10 2.77 10.07
C VAL A 41 -0.16 3.75 11.24
N LYS A 42 -0.80 3.35 12.34
CA LYS A 42 -0.97 4.20 13.51
C LYS A 42 0.36 4.47 14.23
N ASN A 43 1.22 3.44 14.32
CA ASN A 43 2.46 3.54 15.08
C ASN A 43 3.57 4.25 14.33
N THR A 44 3.62 4.15 13.01
CA THR A 44 4.72 4.71 12.23
C THR A 44 4.34 5.96 11.44
N MET A 45 3.06 6.21 11.23
CA MET A 45 2.55 7.35 10.47
C MET A 45 3.31 7.51 9.15
N PRO A 46 3.19 6.54 8.22
CA PRO A 46 3.96 6.58 6.98
C PRO A 46 3.52 7.73 6.07
N ASP A 47 4.38 8.10 5.15
CA ASP A 47 4.07 9.09 4.12
C ASP A 47 3.25 8.51 2.98
N LEU A 48 3.28 7.17 2.83
CA LEU A 48 2.49 6.45 1.83
C LEU A 48 2.33 5.01 2.28
N VAL A 49 1.15 4.43 1.98
CA VAL A 49 0.87 3.01 2.20
C VAL A 49 0.69 2.33 0.85
N LEU A 50 1.42 1.23 0.64
CA LEU A 50 1.22 0.35 -0.51
C LEU A 50 0.48 -0.87 0.01
N LEU A 51 -0.75 -1.10 -0.47
CA LEU A 51 -1.71 -1.99 0.15
C LEU A 51 -2.22 -3.05 -0.82
N ASP A 52 -2.05 -4.34 -0.47
CA ASP A 52 -2.72 -5.42 -1.20
C ASP A 52 -4.16 -5.56 -0.69
N LEU A 53 -5.04 -6.07 -1.56
CA LEU A 53 -6.44 -6.29 -1.21
C LEU A 53 -6.70 -7.66 -0.60
N LEU A 54 -6.03 -8.69 -1.10
CA LEU A 54 -6.23 -10.06 -0.62
C LEU A 54 -5.26 -10.33 0.53
N LEU A 55 -5.69 -10.03 1.75
CA LEU A 55 -4.87 -10.14 2.95
C LEU A 55 -5.52 -11.06 3.98
N PRO A 56 -4.71 -11.75 4.80
CA PRO A 56 -5.22 -12.44 5.99
C PRO A 56 -5.71 -11.44 7.02
N THR A 57 -6.50 -11.90 7.94
CA THR A 57 -7.10 -11.21 9.10
C THR A 57 -8.11 -10.15 8.71
N ILE A 58 -7.69 -9.04 8.11
CA ILE A 58 -8.57 -7.97 7.67
C ILE A 58 -8.35 -7.75 6.17
N ASP A 59 -9.44 -7.75 5.42
CA ASP A 59 -9.42 -7.51 3.97
C ASP A 59 -8.85 -6.13 3.66
N GLY A 60 -8.15 -6.02 2.52
CA GLY A 60 -7.51 -4.76 2.15
C GLY A 60 -8.47 -3.60 1.96
N PHE A 61 -9.68 -3.83 1.46
CA PHE A 61 -10.69 -2.77 1.38
C PHE A 61 -11.06 -2.25 2.77
N ASP A 62 -11.17 -3.15 3.75
CA ASP A 62 -11.49 -2.76 5.12
C ASP A 62 -10.32 -2.02 5.78
N VAL A 63 -9.09 -2.40 5.46
CA VAL A 63 -7.89 -1.66 5.90
C VAL A 63 -7.94 -0.24 5.35
N LEU A 64 -8.22 -0.09 4.06
CA LEU A 64 -8.33 1.23 3.42
C LEU A 64 -9.42 2.07 4.08
N SER A 65 -10.60 1.49 4.29
CA SER A 65 -11.72 2.18 4.93
C SER A 65 -11.33 2.66 6.33
N ALA A 66 -10.64 1.82 7.11
CA ALA A 66 -10.23 2.18 8.47
C ALA A 66 -9.20 3.31 8.46
N ILE A 67 -8.25 3.30 7.53
CA ILE A 67 -7.26 4.38 7.39
C ILE A 67 -7.97 5.71 7.10
N LYS A 68 -8.93 5.68 6.18
CA LYS A 68 -9.63 6.90 5.74
C LYS A 68 -10.66 7.39 6.75
N ALA A 69 -11.19 6.51 7.61
CA ALA A 69 -12.16 6.88 8.64
C ALA A 69 -11.52 7.53 9.88
N ASP A 70 -10.22 7.31 10.10
CA ASP A 70 -9.51 7.86 11.25
C ASP A 70 -8.88 9.21 10.85
N LYS A 71 -9.24 10.27 11.55
CA LYS A 71 -8.75 11.62 11.26
C LYS A 71 -7.21 11.71 11.32
N ALA A 72 -6.59 10.90 12.15
CA ALA A 72 -5.13 10.91 12.28
C ALA A 72 -4.42 10.35 11.05
N THR A 73 -5.08 9.45 10.31
CA THR A 73 -4.46 8.75 9.17
C THR A 73 -5.13 9.03 7.83
N ALA A 74 -6.26 9.74 7.82
CA ALA A 74 -7.07 9.94 6.60
C ALA A 74 -6.31 10.63 5.47
N SER A 75 -5.33 11.46 5.78
CA SER A 75 -4.56 12.18 4.77
C SER A 75 -3.40 11.38 4.19
N ILE A 76 -3.10 10.20 4.74
CA ILE A 76 -2.01 9.36 4.22
C ILE A 76 -2.43 8.78 2.87
N PRO A 77 -1.67 9.01 1.79
CA PRO A 77 -2.01 8.44 0.49
C PRO A 77 -1.84 6.92 0.50
N VAL A 78 -2.82 6.23 -0.07
CA VAL A 78 -2.81 4.77 -0.18
C VAL A 78 -2.85 4.40 -1.66
N ILE A 79 -1.87 3.62 -2.09
CA ILE A 79 -1.85 3.01 -3.41
C ILE A 79 -2.22 1.54 -3.22
N ILE A 80 -3.25 1.10 -3.92
CA ILE A 80 -3.61 -0.33 -3.94
C ILE A 80 -2.72 -1.04 -4.95
N LEU A 81 -2.13 -2.17 -4.54
CA LEU A 81 -1.34 -3.02 -5.41
C LEU A 81 -1.89 -4.44 -5.31
N SER A 82 -2.61 -4.90 -6.34
CA SER A 82 -3.33 -6.17 -6.27
C SER A 82 -3.39 -6.85 -7.63
N ASN A 83 -3.64 -8.17 -7.62
CA ASN A 83 -3.96 -8.91 -8.83
C ASN A 83 -5.43 -8.79 -9.24
N LEU A 84 -6.28 -8.27 -8.35
CA LEU A 84 -7.66 -7.96 -8.70
C LEU A 84 -7.67 -6.72 -9.59
N GLY A 85 -8.07 -6.86 -10.84
CA GLY A 85 -7.97 -5.77 -11.81
C GLY A 85 -9.27 -5.48 -12.55
N GLN A 86 -10.40 -6.02 -12.09
CA GLN A 86 -11.67 -5.73 -12.73
C GLN A 86 -12.17 -4.33 -12.36
N GLN A 87 -12.98 -3.76 -13.23
CA GLN A 87 -13.45 -2.39 -13.06
C GLN A 87 -14.16 -2.18 -11.71
N GLU A 88 -14.87 -3.20 -11.24
CA GLU A 88 -15.59 -3.11 -9.95
C GLU A 88 -14.63 -2.92 -8.78
N GLU A 89 -13.54 -3.68 -8.72
CA GLU A 89 -12.55 -3.54 -7.65
C GLU A 89 -11.81 -2.21 -7.74
N ILE A 90 -11.45 -1.81 -8.95
CA ILE A 90 -10.76 -0.52 -9.16
C ILE A 90 -11.65 0.63 -8.70
N SER A 91 -12.92 0.63 -9.13
CA SER A 91 -13.87 1.67 -8.75
C SER A 91 -14.09 1.70 -7.25
N LYS A 92 -14.22 0.53 -6.61
CA LYS A 92 -14.42 0.43 -5.18
C LYS A 92 -13.22 1.02 -4.42
N GLY A 93 -12.01 0.65 -4.82
CA GLY A 93 -10.79 1.17 -4.17
C GLY A 93 -10.67 2.67 -4.30
N MET A 94 -10.91 3.21 -5.48
CA MET A 94 -10.83 4.66 -5.70
C MET A 94 -11.92 5.41 -4.94
N ASN A 95 -13.13 4.84 -4.89
CA ASN A 95 -14.24 5.45 -4.13
C ASN A 95 -14.00 5.43 -2.62
N LEU A 96 -13.24 4.45 -2.12
CA LEU A 96 -12.86 4.38 -0.70
C LEU A 96 -11.71 5.31 -0.35
N GLY A 97 -11.12 5.98 -1.34
CA GLY A 97 -10.12 7.01 -1.10
C GLY A 97 -8.69 6.66 -1.49
N ALA A 98 -8.45 5.54 -2.20
CA ALA A 98 -7.13 5.26 -2.71
C ALA A 98 -6.74 6.32 -3.75
N VAL A 99 -5.44 6.66 -3.82
CA VAL A 99 -4.96 7.63 -4.79
C VAL A 99 -4.61 6.97 -6.13
N ASP A 100 -4.36 5.65 -6.11
CA ASP A 100 -4.10 4.90 -7.33
C ASP A 100 -4.40 3.42 -7.09
N PHE A 101 -4.61 2.68 -8.18
CA PHE A 101 -4.84 1.25 -8.15
C PHE A 101 -3.94 0.60 -9.20
N LEU A 102 -2.96 -0.17 -8.73
CA LEU A 102 -1.98 -0.83 -9.59
C LEU A 102 -2.25 -2.33 -9.65
N VAL A 103 -2.29 -2.89 -10.85
CA VAL A 103 -2.51 -4.32 -11.05
C VAL A 103 -1.14 -5.00 -11.15
N LYS A 104 -0.85 -5.91 -10.20
CA LYS A 104 0.47 -6.56 -10.09
C LYS A 104 0.96 -7.17 -11.40
N ALA A 105 0.09 -7.86 -12.12
CA ALA A 105 0.47 -8.57 -13.35
C ALA A 105 0.85 -7.63 -14.49
N GLN A 106 0.52 -6.34 -14.40
CA GLN A 106 0.76 -5.36 -15.46
C GLN A 106 1.99 -4.50 -15.23
N LEU A 107 2.66 -4.65 -14.08
CA LEU A 107 3.77 -3.77 -13.70
C LEU A 107 4.98 -4.55 -13.23
N THR A 108 6.17 -4.07 -13.59
CA THR A 108 7.41 -4.57 -13.00
C THR A 108 7.60 -3.94 -11.61
N PRO A 109 8.42 -4.55 -10.74
CA PRO A 109 8.76 -3.92 -9.46
C PRO A 109 9.36 -2.51 -9.63
N GLU A 110 10.17 -2.28 -10.65
CA GLU A 110 10.74 -0.97 -10.96
C GLU A 110 9.65 0.05 -11.28
N GLU A 111 8.62 -0.36 -12.04
CA GLU A 111 7.50 0.52 -12.37
C GLU A 111 6.66 0.87 -11.15
N ILE A 112 6.50 -0.08 -10.22
CA ILE A 112 5.79 0.16 -8.96
C ILE A 112 6.54 1.22 -8.13
N VAL A 113 7.85 1.07 -8.00
CA VAL A 113 8.68 2.02 -7.27
C VAL A 113 8.61 3.42 -7.92
N GLU A 114 8.62 3.48 -9.24
CA GLU A 114 8.54 4.74 -9.97
C GLU A 114 7.21 5.47 -9.70
N LYS A 115 6.10 4.73 -9.63
CA LYS A 115 4.79 5.30 -9.27
C LYS A 115 4.83 5.93 -7.89
N VAL A 116 5.44 5.25 -6.92
CA VAL A 116 5.56 5.77 -5.56
C VAL A 116 6.43 7.03 -5.54
N LYS A 117 7.57 7.00 -6.22
CA LYS A 117 8.46 8.17 -6.31
C LYS A 117 7.74 9.38 -6.88
N ASN A 118 6.99 9.19 -7.95
CA ASN A 118 6.28 10.29 -8.61
C ASN A 118 5.22 10.89 -7.70
N LEU A 119 4.55 10.08 -6.92
CA LEU A 119 3.52 10.57 -5.99
C LEU A 119 4.12 11.36 -4.83
N LEU A 120 5.32 11.00 -4.38
CA LEU A 120 5.96 11.61 -3.22
C LEU A 120 6.97 12.73 -3.57
N LYS A 121 7.02 13.13 -4.79
CA LYS A 121 7.88 14.23 -5.20
C LYS A 121 7.60 15.52 -4.44
#